data_f1e89737d6da2c2aba36673c70d5b109
#
_entry.id   f1e89737d6da2c2aba36673c70d5b109
#
_cell.length_a   1.000
_cell.length_b   1.000
_cell.length_c   1.000
_cell.angle_alpha   90.00
_cell.angle_beta   90.00
_cell.angle_gamma   90.00
#
_symmetry.space_group_name_H-M   'P 1'
#
loop_
_entity.id
_entity.type
_entity.pdbx_description
1 polymer ?
#
loop_
_entity_poly.entity_id
_entity_poly.type
_entity_poly.pdbx_seq_one_letter_code
_entity_poly.pdbx_strand_id
1 'polypeptide(L)'
;MRFSVVLNSTGIGIVLQRAAKSDGVMDLQNILIIKLRHIGDVLLSTPVLRGLRTAFPRARLTMLVNRGTEGVLANNPDVNEVLCLEKGAWDAQLKFVQMLRRRGFDGVVDLTDGDRSAVIGLATGAPVRIGFNAEHRWRGLLYSTVAKPRQADQHRVDYDLCALRALGLDTKPGTPALYPSPTDEQTVEAWMQEAGLLSAQASPLLVLLQPGARYSLKVWPHERFAQLADRLADRFVCRILLGGDQREREVAEQVARKTRCAPIVVAGKFSLLQFAALVKRCALFVGNDGGAMHIAATMGTPVVAIFGPTYPQRWGPRGGPAQVIYKGLDCRACYHPTCLRGDDSCMQQIAVDEVFTAASRMLERTPARTET
;
A
#
# COMPACT_ATOMS: atom_id res chain seq x y z
N MET A 1 9.46 -17.76 24.12
CA MET A 1 10.66 -17.80 24.96
C MET A 1 10.30 -17.29 26.36
N ARG A 2 10.37 -18.12 27.36
CA ARG A 2 10.33 -17.63 28.75
C ARG A 2 11.78 -17.33 29.12
N PHE A 3 12.02 -16.14 29.64
CA PHE A 3 13.30 -15.80 30.24
C PHE A 3 13.33 -16.41 31.65
N SER A 4 14.11 -17.44 31.84
CA SER A 4 14.43 -17.92 33.17
C SER A 4 15.88 -17.53 33.43
N VAL A 5 16.08 -16.65 34.39
CA VAL A 5 17.43 -16.36 34.95
C VAL A 5 17.75 -17.47 35.89
N VAL A 6 18.69 -18.31 35.57
CA VAL A 6 19.22 -19.31 36.49
C VAL A 6 20.60 -18.81 37.00
N LEU A 7 20.67 -18.55 38.26
CA LEU A 7 21.92 -18.24 38.96
C LEU A 7 22.60 -19.56 39.32
N ASN A 8 23.66 -19.89 38.62
CA ASN A 8 24.57 -20.95 39.03
C ASN A 8 25.86 -20.32 39.55
N SER A 9 26.56 -21.06 40.40
CA SER A 9 27.80 -20.66 41.12
C SER A 9 28.96 -20.23 40.19
N THR A 10 28.79 -20.22 38.88
CA THR A 10 29.82 -19.88 37.89
C THR A 10 29.45 -18.74 36.95
N GLY A 11 28.30 -18.05 37.13
CA GLY A 11 27.93 -16.89 36.30
C GLY A 11 26.44 -16.85 35.89
N ILE A 12 26.02 -15.70 35.40
CA ILE A 12 24.65 -15.48 34.87
C ILE A 12 24.56 -16.12 33.49
N GLY A 13 23.87 -17.25 33.36
CA GLY A 13 23.57 -17.88 32.12
C GLY A 13 22.16 -17.52 31.64
N ILE A 14 22.03 -16.86 30.48
CA ILE A 14 20.73 -16.69 29.81
C ILE A 14 20.42 -17.94 29.01
N VAL A 15 19.58 -18.81 29.52
CA VAL A 15 19.09 -19.97 28.79
C VAL A 15 17.94 -19.56 27.91
N LEU A 16 18.19 -19.50 26.60
CA LEU A 16 17.13 -19.33 25.57
C LEU A 16 16.40 -20.66 25.40
N GLN A 17 15.33 -20.89 26.15
CA GLN A 17 14.42 -22.01 25.84
C GLN A 17 13.72 -21.72 24.52
N ARG A 18 14.11 -22.43 23.47
CA ARG A 18 13.31 -22.56 22.23
C ARG A 18 12.00 -23.25 22.63
N ALA A 19 10.86 -22.61 22.33
CA ALA A 19 9.58 -23.30 22.39
C ALA A 19 9.69 -24.59 21.53
N ALA A 20 9.44 -25.72 22.15
CA ALA A 20 9.45 -26.99 21.46
C ALA A 20 8.41 -26.94 20.32
N LYS A 21 8.82 -27.28 19.11
CA LYS A 21 7.89 -27.64 18.03
C LYS A 21 7.14 -28.89 18.50
N SER A 22 5.94 -28.71 19.00
CA SER A 22 4.95 -29.79 18.96
C SER A 22 4.39 -29.82 17.53
N ASP A 23 4.12 -31.00 17.02
CA ASP A 23 3.54 -31.25 15.67
C ASP A 23 2.09 -30.77 15.53
N GLY A 24 1.72 -29.66 16.17
CA GLY A 24 0.42 -29.01 16.09
C GLY A 24 0.54 -27.57 15.58
N VAL A 25 -0.40 -27.17 14.75
CA VAL A 25 -0.62 -25.76 14.35
C VAL A 25 -0.66 -24.92 15.61
N MET A 26 0.16 -23.85 15.70
CA MET A 26 0.15 -22.93 16.85
C MET A 26 -1.25 -22.34 17.01
N ASP A 27 -1.88 -22.50 18.18
CA ASP A 27 -3.17 -21.88 18.49
C ASP A 27 -2.92 -20.46 19.01
N LEU A 28 -2.97 -19.48 18.11
CA LEU A 28 -2.83 -18.05 18.45
C LEU A 28 -4.22 -17.42 18.58
N GLN A 29 -4.45 -16.70 19.68
CA GLN A 29 -5.74 -16.09 20.00
C GLN A 29 -5.72 -14.57 19.96
N ASN A 30 -4.54 -13.95 20.11
CA ASN A 30 -4.37 -12.48 20.17
C ASN A 30 -3.10 -12.03 19.43
N ILE A 31 -3.27 -11.64 18.17
CA ILE A 31 -2.16 -11.41 17.26
C ILE A 31 -2.01 -9.91 16.97
N LEU A 32 -0.81 -9.38 17.15
CA LEU A 32 -0.42 -8.05 16.69
C LEU A 32 0.29 -8.13 15.35
N ILE A 33 -0.21 -7.41 14.36
CA ILE A 33 0.43 -7.25 13.06
C ILE A 33 1.00 -5.84 13.01
N ILE A 34 2.28 -5.69 12.63
CA ILE A 34 2.97 -4.40 12.60
C ILE A 34 3.35 -4.03 11.17
N LYS A 35 2.86 -2.87 10.68
CA LYS A 35 3.24 -2.32 9.37
C LYS A 35 3.42 -0.80 9.44
N LEU A 36 4.58 -0.36 9.89
CA LEU A 36 4.93 1.05 10.08
C LEU A 36 5.52 1.66 8.81
N ARG A 37 4.73 1.73 7.76
CA ARG A 37 5.11 2.22 6.42
C ARG A 37 4.04 3.19 5.89
N HIS A 38 3.94 3.31 4.58
CA HIS A 38 3.02 4.21 3.88
C HIS A 38 1.71 3.52 3.48
N ILE A 39 0.74 4.29 2.99
CA ILE A 39 -0.58 3.83 2.54
C ILE A 39 -0.48 2.61 1.62
N GLY A 40 0.35 2.68 0.56
CA GLY A 40 0.54 1.56 -0.36
C GLY A 40 1.10 0.31 0.31
N ASP A 41 2.06 0.47 1.21
CA ASP A 41 2.63 -0.67 1.96
C ASP A 41 1.61 -1.35 2.87
N VAL A 42 0.76 -0.55 3.57
CA VAL A 42 -0.30 -1.09 4.42
C VAL A 42 -1.33 -1.81 3.57
N LEU A 43 -1.72 -1.24 2.43
CA LEU A 43 -2.64 -1.87 1.49
C LEU A 43 -2.11 -3.21 0.96
N LEU A 44 -0.85 -3.24 0.53
CA LEU A 44 -0.20 -4.46 0.02
C LEU A 44 -0.03 -5.56 1.09
N SER A 45 -0.17 -5.22 2.39
CA SER A 45 -0.12 -6.20 3.48
C SER A 45 -1.48 -6.80 3.85
N THR A 46 -2.60 -6.30 3.31
CA THR A 46 -3.95 -6.82 3.63
C THR A 46 -4.15 -8.31 3.31
N PRO A 47 -3.50 -8.91 2.29
CA PRO A 47 -3.58 -10.36 2.10
C PRO A 47 -3.05 -11.19 3.28
N VAL A 48 -2.11 -10.64 4.07
CA VAL A 48 -1.64 -11.30 5.30
C VAL A 48 -2.74 -11.36 6.35
N LEU A 49 -3.55 -10.29 6.49
CA LEU A 49 -4.69 -10.25 7.40
C LEU A 49 -5.72 -11.32 7.04
N ARG A 50 -6.06 -11.44 5.75
CA ARG A 50 -6.95 -12.49 5.24
C ARG A 50 -6.39 -13.88 5.53
N GLY A 51 -5.11 -14.11 5.32
CA GLY A 51 -4.45 -15.37 5.63
C GLY A 51 -4.49 -15.72 7.12
N LEU A 52 -4.20 -14.74 7.99
CA LEU A 52 -4.31 -14.92 9.45
C LEU A 52 -5.74 -15.19 9.89
N ARG A 53 -6.72 -14.43 9.37
CA ARG A 53 -8.14 -14.63 9.69
C ARG A 53 -8.63 -16.02 9.26
N THR A 54 -8.18 -16.50 8.10
CA THR A 54 -8.52 -17.84 7.62
C THR A 54 -7.91 -18.94 8.51
N ALA A 55 -6.65 -18.76 8.92
CA ALA A 55 -5.95 -19.74 9.76
C ALA A 55 -6.40 -19.70 11.22
N PHE A 56 -6.73 -18.52 11.73
CA PHE A 56 -7.14 -18.28 13.12
C PHE A 56 -8.50 -17.53 13.16
N PRO A 57 -9.62 -18.23 12.84
CA PRO A 57 -10.92 -17.56 12.67
C PRO A 57 -11.43 -16.82 13.92
N ARG A 58 -11.06 -17.29 15.11
CA ARG A 58 -11.47 -16.71 16.41
C ARG A 58 -10.45 -15.77 17.01
N ALA A 59 -9.24 -15.68 16.44
CA ALA A 59 -8.22 -14.82 17.00
C ALA A 59 -8.58 -13.33 16.89
N ARG A 60 -8.20 -12.55 17.90
CA ARG A 60 -8.23 -11.09 17.82
C ARG A 60 -7.04 -10.61 17.02
N LEU A 61 -7.30 -10.01 15.86
CA LEU A 61 -6.27 -9.42 15.01
C LEU A 61 -6.22 -7.91 15.23
N THR A 62 -5.11 -7.42 15.77
CA THR A 62 -4.84 -6.00 15.97
C THR A 62 -3.74 -5.56 15.02
N MET A 63 -3.97 -4.52 14.22
CA MET A 63 -2.95 -3.99 13.31
C MET A 63 -2.39 -2.66 13.81
N LEU A 64 -1.06 -2.57 13.93
CA LEU A 64 -0.34 -1.35 14.29
C LEU A 64 0.25 -0.70 13.05
N VAL A 65 -0.16 0.53 12.78
CA VAL A 65 0.24 1.32 11.62
C VAL A 65 0.74 2.71 12.02
N ASN A 66 1.35 3.45 11.10
CA ASN A 66 1.63 4.86 11.32
C ASN A 66 0.34 5.69 11.25
N ARG A 67 0.22 6.74 12.06
CA ARG A 67 -0.86 7.72 11.97
C ARG A 67 -0.97 8.26 10.53
N GLY A 68 -2.21 8.33 10.01
CA GLY A 68 -2.52 8.76 8.64
C GLY A 68 -2.52 7.63 7.60
N THR A 69 -2.31 6.37 8.01
CA THR A 69 -2.44 5.21 7.11
C THR A 69 -3.56 4.25 7.54
N GLU A 70 -4.20 4.51 8.67
CA GLU A 70 -5.28 3.70 9.25
C GLU A 70 -6.52 3.59 8.36
N GLY A 71 -6.80 4.62 7.56
CA GLY A 71 -7.91 4.63 6.62
C GLY A 71 -7.93 3.47 5.62
N VAL A 72 -6.76 2.90 5.32
CA VAL A 72 -6.64 1.69 4.48
C VAL A 72 -7.35 0.48 5.09
N LEU A 73 -7.43 0.43 6.42
CA LEU A 73 -7.95 -0.71 7.17
C LEU A 73 -9.39 -0.51 7.65
N ALA A 74 -9.96 0.66 7.39
CA ALA A 74 -11.34 0.92 7.77
C ALA A 74 -12.29 -0.06 7.06
N ASN A 75 -13.27 -0.54 7.79
CA ASN A 75 -14.26 -1.55 7.35
C ASN A 75 -13.64 -2.90 6.91
N ASN A 76 -12.36 -3.15 7.18
CA ASN A 76 -11.74 -4.43 6.82
C ASN A 76 -12.24 -5.53 7.77
N PRO A 77 -12.97 -6.56 7.27
CA PRO A 77 -13.57 -7.60 8.12
C PRO A 77 -12.53 -8.52 8.77
N ASP A 78 -11.30 -8.54 8.28
CA ASP A 78 -10.25 -9.41 8.79
C ASP A 78 -9.53 -8.81 10.01
N VAL A 79 -9.75 -7.53 10.32
CA VAL A 79 -9.10 -6.80 11.42
C VAL A 79 -10.13 -6.44 12.50
N ASN A 80 -9.80 -6.72 13.78
CA ASN A 80 -10.66 -6.35 14.90
C ASN A 80 -10.35 -4.96 15.44
N GLU A 81 -9.09 -4.52 15.34
CA GLU A 81 -8.64 -3.25 15.89
C GLU A 81 -7.45 -2.68 15.13
N VAL A 82 -7.44 -1.37 14.93
CA VAL A 82 -6.30 -0.65 14.34
C VAL A 82 -5.73 0.30 15.38
N LEU A 83 -4.44 0.16 15.66
CA LEU A 83 -3.67 1.05 16.52
C LEU A 83 -2.79 1.94 15.67
N CYS A 84 -2.74 3.22 16.02
CA CYS A 84 -1.89 4.19 15.33
C CYS A 84 -0.67 4.51 16.17
N LEU A 85 0.51 4.39 15.58
CA LEU A 85 1.74 4.86 16.17
C LEU A 85 1.95 6.33 15.82
N GLU A 86 1.96 7.15 16.86
CA GLU A 86 2.21 8.58 16.72
C GLU A 86 3.72 8.89 16.90
N LYS A 87 4.13 9.98 16.28
CA LYS A 87 5.41 10.61 16.61
C LYS A 87 5.19 11.41 17.89
N GLY A 88 5.91 11.14 18.93
CA GLY A 88 5.71 11.81 20.21
C GLY A 88 6.95 11.78 21.09
N ALA A 89 6.85 12.46 22.22
CA ALA A 89 7.86 12.49 23.27
C ALA A 89 8.09 11.09 23.90
N TRP A 90 9.19 10.93 24.60
CA TRP A 90 9.63 9.66 25.17
C TRP A 90 8.62 9.02 26.12
N ASP A 91 7.97 9.84 26.95
CA ASP A 91 6.96 9.39 27.90
C ASP A 91 5.71 8.81 27.21
N ALA A 92 5.24 9.45 26.12
CA ALA A 92 4.14 8.94 25.33
C ALA A 92 4.49 7.59 24.67
N GLN A 93 5.72 7.45 24.19
CA GLN A 93 6.17 6.19 23.59
C GLN A 93 6.29 5.07 24.65
N LEU A 94 6.78 5.39 25.83
CA LEU A 94 6.85 4.43 26.94
C LEU A 94 5.45 3.97 27.37
N LYS A 95 4.51 4.91 27.53
CA LYS A 95 3.10 4.59 27.83
C LYS A 95 2.48 3.70 26.77
N PHE A 96 2.76 4.00 25.50
CA PHE A 96 2.28 3.20 24.36
C PHE A 96 2.81 1.75 24.41
N VAL A 97 4.10 1.57 24.67
CA VAL A 97 4.72 0.24 24.83
C VAL A 97 4.13 -0.51 26.03
N GLN A 98 3.93 0.17 27.16
CA GLN A 98 3.29 -0.43 28.36
C GLN A 98 1.84 -0.87 28.05
N MET A 99 1.10 -0.05 27.30
CA MET A 99 -0.25 -0.40 26.84
C MET A 99 -0.22 -1.65 25.94
N LEU A 100 0.71 -1.74 24.98
CA LEU A 100 0.86 -2.94 24.14
C LEU A 100 1.17 -4.19 24.96
N ARG A 101 2.06 -4.07 25.95
CA ARG A 101 2.42 -5.19 26.83
C ARG A 101 1.25 -5.69 27.67
N ARG A 102 0.39 -4.79 28.17
CA ARG A 102 -0.80 -5.14 28.96
C ARG A 102 -1.88 -5.85 28.14
N ARG A 103 -1.84 -5.75 26.82
CA ARG A 103 -2.81 -6.42 25.93
C ARG A 103 -2.61 -7.93 25.83
N GLY A 104 -1.45 -8.45 26.26
CA GLY A 104 -1.20 -9.90 26.33
C GLY A 104 -1.21 -10.57 24.98
N PHE A 105 -0.54 -10.00 23.97
CA PHE A 105 -0.42 -10.65 22.66
C PHE A 105 0.36 -11.96 22.80
N ASP A 106 -0.13 -13.02 22.15
CA ASP A 106 0.52 -14.33 22.04
C ASP A 106 1.33 -14.46 20.75
N GLY A 107 0.98 -13.69 19.71
CA GLY A 107 1.67 -13.60 18.43
C GLY A 107 1.95 -12.18 17.98
N VAL A 108 3.12 -11.97 17.37
CA VAL A 108 3.48 -10.74 16.64
C VAL A 108 3.94 -11.11 15.25
N VAL A 109 3.39 -10.44 14.23
CA VAL A 109 3.80 -10.54 12.82
C VAL A 109 4.27 -9.17 12.35
N ASP A 110 5.59 -8.97 12.30
CA ASP A 110 6.18 -7.71 11.85
C ASP A 110 6.47 -7.72 10.35
N LEU A 111 5.68 -6.96 9.61
CA LEU A 111 5.76 -6.77 8.16
C LEU A 111 6.54 -5.52 7.76
N THR A 112 7.05 -4.76 8.74
CA THR A 112 7.73 -3.47 8.50
C THR A 112 9.14 -3.67 7.96
N ASP A 113 9.84 -4.71 8.45
CA ASP A 113 11.26 -4.95 8.19
C ASP A 113 12.12 -3.76 8.63
N GLY A 114 11.98 -3.37 9.91
CA GLY A 114 12.65 -2.21 10.52
C GLY A 114 13.03 -2.43 11.98
N ASP A 115 14.09 -1.74 12.45
CA ASP A 115 14.59 -1.89 13.81
C ASP A 115 13.56 -1.46 14.86
N ARG A 116 12.85 -0.34 14.61
CA ARG A 116 11.81 0.19 15.51
C ARG A 116 10.66 -0.80 15.71
N SER A 117 10.16 -1.41 14.63
CA SER A 117 9.06 -2.36 14.70
C SER A 117 9.47 -3.65 15.41
N ALA A 118 10.71 -4.12 15.20
CA ALA A 118 11.25 -5.28 15.88
C ALA A 118 11.34 -5.06 17.40
N VAL A 119 11.80 -3.87 17.84
CA VAL A 119 11.84 -3.49 19.28
C VAL A 119 10.42 -3.42 19.85
N ILE A 120 9.46 -2.81 19.15
CA ILE A 120 8.06 -2.78 19.58
C ILE A 120 7.51 -4.21 19.72
N GLY A 121 7.78 -5.08 18.73
CA GLY A 121 7.36 -6.48 18.77
C GLY A 121 7.93 -7.23 19.99
N LEU A 122 9.21 -7.06 20.31
CA LEU A 122 9.81 -7.64 21.51
C LEU A 122 9.16 -7.09 22.79
N ALA A 123 8.92 -5.79 22.86
CA ALA A 123 8.40 -5.10 24.03
C ALA A 123 6.96 -5.53 24.40
N THR A 124 6.19 -6.08 23.47
CA THR A 124 4.87 -6.70 23.75
C THR A 124 4.98 -7.88 24.72
N GLY A 125 6.12 -8.56 24.75
CA GLY A 125 6.32 -9.79 25.52
C GLY A 125 5.71 -11.03 24.87
N ALA A 126 5.17 -10.94 23.64
CA ALA A 126 4.60 -12.09 22.93
C ALA A 126 5.64 -13.19 22.73
N PRO A 127 5.29 -14.47 23.00
CA PRO A 127 6.23 -15.59 22.85
C PRO A 127 6.54 -15.88 21.36
N VAL A 128 5.56 -15.74 20.48
CA VAL A 128 5.74 -15.93 19.03
C VAL A 128 5.94 -14.59 18.37
N ARG A 129 7.09 -14.38 17.75
CA ARG A 129 7.42 -13.14 17.04
C ARG A 129 8.04 -13.47 15.70
N ILE A 130 7.31 -13.17 14.65
CA ILE A 130 7.72 -13.37 13.26
C ILE A 130 8.09 -12.02 12.65
N GLY A 131 9.19 -11.95 11.92
CA GLY A 131 9.56 -10.75 11.18
C GLY A 131 10.63 -11.04 10.14
N PHE A 132 11.05 -10.00 9.44
CA PHE A 132 12.04 -10.09 8.37
C PHE A 132 13.40 -9.54 8.81
N ASN A 133 14.46 -10.07 8.23
CA ASN A 133 15.83 -9.60 8.45
C ASN A 133 16.69 -9.78 7.20
N ALA A 134 16.23 -9.20 6.07
CA ALA A 134 16.91 -9.30 4.77
C ALA A 134 18.31 -8.66 4.79
N GLU A 135 18.52 -7.68 5.65
CA GLU A 135 19.79 -6.97 5.81
C GLU A 135 20.75 -7.67 6.81
N HIS A 136 20.38 -8.81 7.37
CA HIS A 136 21.19 -9.56 8.37
C HIS A 136 21.62 -8.71 9.58
N ARG A 137 20.76 -7.80 10.04
CA ARG A 137 21.03 -6.91 11.17
C ARG A 137 20.68 -7.58 12.50
N TRP A 138 21.10 -6.93 13.61
CA TRP A 138 20.85 -7.35 14.99
C TRP A 138 19.37 -7.61 15.30
N ARG A 139 18.42 -6.92 14.62
CA ARG A 139 16.98 -7.09 14.83
C ARG A 139 16.48 -8.53 14.62
N GLY A 140 17.20 -9.32 13.86
CA GLY A 140 16.89 -10.74 13.68
C GLY A 140 16.89 -11.53 14.99
N LEU A 141 17.63 -11.10 15.98
CA LEU A 141 17.68 -11.71 17.32
C LEU A 141 16.41 -11.44 18.14
N LEU A 142 15.60 -10.44 17.77
CA LEU A 142 14.39 -10.08 18.47
C LEU A 142 13.18 -10.93 18.06
N TYR A 143 13.28 -11.66 16.96
CA TYR A 143 12.23 -12.55 16.48
C TYR A 143 12.43 -13.97 17.00
N SER A 144 11.34 -14.67 17.28
CA SER A 144 11.39 -16.11 17.55
C SER A 144 11.65 -16.90 16.26
N THR A 145 11.19 -16.37 15.13
CA THR A 145 11.40 -16.93 13.82
C THR A 145 11.56 -15.80 12.78
N VAL A 146 12.62 -15.87 11.98
CA VAL A 146 12.85 -14.94 10.87
C VAL A 146 12.22 -15.52 9.61
N ALA A 147 11.26 -14.79 9.03
CA ALA A 147 10.66 -15.13 7.76
C ALA A 147 11.68 -14.98 6.62
N LYS A 148 11.73 -15.99 5.73
CA LYS A 148 12.67 -16.02 4.60
C LYS A 148 11.89 -15.80 3.29
N PRO A 149 12.09 -14.67 2.60
CA PRO A 149 11.57 -14.48 1.25
C PRO A 149 12.13 -15.53 0.30
N ARG A 150 11.35 -15.96 -0.71
CA ARG A 150 11.81 -16.92 -1.70
C ARG A 150 12.84 -16.31 -2.65
N GLN A 151 12.60 -15.03 -3.02
CA GLN A 151 13.46 -14.22 -3.88
C GLN A 151 13.54 -12.80 -3.29
N ALA A 152 14.69 -12.15 -3.43
CA ALA A 152 14.90 -10.81 -2.87
C ALA A 152 14.04 -9.72 -3.55
N ASP A 153 13.74 -9.91 -4.83
CA ASP A 153 13.02 -9.00 -5.72
C ASP A 153 11.54 -9.36 -5.93
N GLN A 154 11.04 -10.39 -5.22
CA GLN A 154 9.64 -10.78 -5.34
C GLN A 154 8.68 -9.63 -4.98
N HIS A 155 7.48 -9.65 -5.53
CA HIS A 155 6.45 -8.66 -5.28
C HIS A 155 6.17 -8.48 -3.77
N ARG A 156 5.93 -7.24 -3.32
CA ARG A 156 5.79 -6.92 -1.89
C ARG A 156 4.69 -7.74 -1.18
N VAL A 157 3.59 -8.02 -1.85
CA VAL A 157 2.53 -8.90 -1.32
C VAL A 157 3.09 -10.30 -1.00
N ASP A 158 3.82 -10.88 -1.96
CA ASP A 158 4.38 -12.23 -1.81
C ASP A 158 5.50 -12.28 -0.78
N TYR A 159 6.24 -11.16 -0.65
CA TYR A 159 7.23 -10.97 0.41
C TYR A 159 6.55 -10.98 1.79
N ASP A 160 5.50 -10.17 1.98
CA ASP A 160 4.80 -10.11 3.27
C ASP A 160 4.11 -11.45 3.62
N LEU A 161 3.57 -12.18 2.64
CA LEU A 161 3.00 -13.51 2.83
C LEU A 161 4.02 -14.57 3.32
N CYS A 162 5.34 -14.34 3.14
CA CYS A 162 6.35 -15.23 3.71
C CYS A 162 6.31 -15.28 5.25
N ALA A 163 5.78 -14.24 5.91
CA ALA A 163 5.59 -14.27 7.35
C ALA A 163 4.60 -15.37 7.79
N LEU A 164 3.57 -15.64 6.99
CA LEU A 164 2.60 -16.71 7.28
C LEU A 164 3.25 -18.09 7.14
N ARG A 165 4.12 -18.28 6.14
CA ARG A 165 4.88 -19.53 6.01
C ARG A 165 5.80 -19.79 7.20
N ALA A 166 6.35 -18.71 7.80
CA ALA A 166 7.15 -18.83 9.02
C ALA A 166 6.33 -19.27 10.25
N LEU A 167 4.99 -19.07 10.19
CA LEU A 167 4.03 -19.64 11.14
C LEU A 167 3.62 -21.10 10.82
N GLY A 168 4.12 -21.68 9.73
CA GLY A 168 3.73 -23.01 9.26
C GLY A 168 2.42 -23.02 8.45
N LEU A 169 1.92 -21.84 8.05
CA LEU A 169 0.67 -21.73 7.29
C LEU A 169 0.95 -21.83 5.78
N ASP A 170 0.08 -22.56 5.10
CA ASP A 170 0.08 -22.54 3.63
C ASP A 170 -0.49 -21.21 3.12
N THR A 171 0.16 -20.63 2.13
CA THR A 171 -0.21 -19.33 1.61
C THR A 171 -0.54 -19.39 0.13
N LYS A 172 -1.76 -19.05 -0.21
CA LYS A 172 -2.15 -18.80 -1.61
C LYS A 172 -1.74 -17.37 -2.01
N PRO A 173 -1.47 -17.12 -3.31
CA PRO A 173 -1.33 -15.76 -3.81
C PRO A 173 -2.54 -14.91 -3.38
N GLY A 174 -2.29 -13.74 -2.85
CA GLY A 174 -3.34 -12.85 -2.36
C GLY A 174 -3.43 -11.56 -3.16
N THR A 175 -4.64 -11.02 -3.26
CA THR A 175 -4.92 -9.69 -3.79
C THR A 175 -5.15 -8.72 -2.63
N PRO A 176 -4.60 -7.51 -2.65
CA PRO A 176 -4.94 -6.47 -1.68
C PRO A 176 -6.43 -6.18 -1.70
N ALA A 177 -6.97 -5.69 -0.59
CA ALA A 177 -8.39 -5.39 -0.44
C ALA A 177 -8.62 -4.08 0.29
N LEU A 178 -9.61 -3.31 -0.19
CA LEU A 178 -10.17 -2.10 0.44
C LEU A 178 -11.68 -2.24 0.51
N TYR A 179 -12.28 -1.60 1.51
CA TYR A 179 -13.70 -1.74 1.80
C TYR A 179 -14.36 -0.36 1.98
N PRO A 180 -14.63 0.39 0.89
CA PRO A 180 -15.47 1.58 0.96
C PRO A 180 -16.83 1.23 1.53
N SER A 181 -17.35 2.04 2.46
CA SER A 181 -18.69 1.86 3.01
C SER A 181 -19.76 2.33 2.02
N PRO A 182 -21.01 1.91 2.20
CA PRO A 182 -22.14 2.48 1.43
C PRO A 182 -22.20 4.02 1.52
N THR A 183 -21.86 4.59 2.66
CA THR A 183 -21.79 6.06 2.84
C THR A 183 -20.68 6.69 2.01
N ASP A 184 -19.51 6.04 1.89
CA ASP A 184 -18.44 6.52 1.02
C ASP A 184 -18.88 6.50 -0.45
N GLU A 185 -19.54 5.44 -0.89
CA GLU A 185 -20.07 5.32 -2.26
C GLU A 185 -21.17 6.36 -2.54
N GLN A 186 -22.11 6.57 -1.61
CA GLN A 186 -23.16 7.60 -1.72
C GLN A 186 -22.58 9.02 -1.79
N THR A 187 -21.56 9.32 -0.98
CA THR A 187 -20.89 10.64 -0.99
C THR A 187 -20.28 10.91 -2.36
N VAL A 188 -19.62 9.92 -2.95
CA VAL A 188 -19.03 10.04 -4.29
C VAL A 188 -20.10 10.18 -5.35
N GLU A 189 -21.17 9.41 -5.27
CA GLU A 189 -22.27 9.46 -6.22
C GLU A 189 -22.98 10.83 -6.21
N ALA A 190 -23.30 11.36 -5.03
CA ALA A 190 -23.86 12.70 -4.89
C ALA A 190 -22.95 13.77 -5.52
N TRP A 191 -21.64 13.70 -5.24
CA TRP A 191 -20.69 14.60 -5.88
C TRP A 191 -20.65 14.43 -7.40
N MET A 192 -20.71 13.22 -7.94
CA MET A 192 -20.72 12.98 -9.37
C MET A 192 -21.96 13.57 -10.03
N GLN A 193 -23.13 13.52 -9.36
CA GLN A 193 -24.36 14.17 -9.81
C GLN A 193 -24.22 15.70 -9.86
N GLU A 194 -23.72 16.30 -8.77
CA GLU A 194 -23.46 17.74 -8.70
C GLU A 194 -22.46 18.23 -9.76
N ALA A 195 -21.45 17.40 -10.06
CA ALA A 195 -20.44 17.69 -11.07
C ALA A 195 -20.92 17.43 -12.53
N GLY A 196 -22.17 16.96 -12.73
CA GLY A 196 -22.72 16.64 -14.04
C GLY A 196 -22.01 15.45 -14.73
N LEU A 197 -21.47 14.53 -13.95
CA LEU A 197 -20.76 13.34 -14.44
C LEU A 197 -21.69 12.12 -14.61
N LEU A 198 -22.88 12.17 -14.04
CA LEU A 198 -23.93 11.17 -14.19
C LEU A 198 -25.02 11.76 -15.08
N SER A 199 -25.36 11.08 -16.18
CA SER A 199 -26.41 11.48 -17.11
C SER A 199 -27.29 10.28 -17.44
N ALA A 200 -28.60 10.52 -17.55
CA ALA A 200 -29.58 9.49 -17.92
C ALA A 200 -29.40 8.96 -19.38
N GLN A 201 -28.65 9.66 -20.21
CA GLN A 201 -28.53 9.31 -21.65
C GLN A 201 -27.20 8.64 -21.99
N ALA A 202 -26.08 9.09 -21.43
CA ALA A 202 -24.76 8.47 -21.52
C ALA A 202 -23.80 9.14 -20.54
N SER A 203 -23.29 8.41 -19.56
CA SER A 203 -22.25 8.90 -18.69
C SER A 203 -20.89 8.83 -19.40
N PRO A 204 -20.10 9.92 -19.44
CA PRO A 204 -18.79 9.90 -20.07
C PRO A 204 -17.84 8.94 -19.34
N LEU A 205 -16.88 8.37 -20.05
CA LEU A 205 -15.81 7.62 -19.42
C LEU A 205 -15.03 8.53 -18.47
N LEU A 206 -14.82 8.10 -17.25
CA LEU A 206 -13.99 8.84 -16.28
C LEU A 206 -12.55 8.35 -16.36
N VAL A 207 -11.62 9.24 -16.61
CA VAL A 207 -10.18 8.95 -16.63
C VAL A 207 -9.52 9.76 -15.50
N LEU A 208 -8.96 9.07 -14.51
CA LEU A 208 -8.28 9.71 -13.40
C LEU A 208 -6.77 9.73 -13.65
N LEU A 209 -6.20 10.93 -13.71
CA LEU A 209 -4.77 11.15 -13.80
C LEU A 209 -4.23 11.59 -12.43
N GLN A 210 -3.15 10.93 -11.97
CA GLN A 210 -2.49 11.23 -10.69
C GLN A 210 -1.09 11.80 -10.96
N PRO A 211 -0.94 13.13 -11.10
CA PRO A 211 0.33 13.73 -11.47
C PRO A 211 1.31 13.80 -10.30
N GLY A 212 0.83 13.77 -9.05
CA GLY A 212 1.66 13.81 -7.86
C GLY A 212 2.34 12.49 -7.55
N ALA A 213 3.38 12.55 -6.74
CA ALA A 213 3.95 11.42 -6.00
C ALA A 213 4.69 11.96 -4.78
N ARG A 214 4.71 11.17 -3.70
CA ARG A 214 5.40 11.55 -2.47
C ARG A 214 6.90 11.79 -2.64
N TYR A 215 7.52 11.08 -3.57
CA TYR A 215 8.95 11.15 -3.85
C TYR A 215 9.16 11.81 -5.21
N SER A 216 9.81 12.97 -5.24
CA SER A 216 9.94 13.82 -6.43
C SER A 216 10.53 13.10 -7.65
N LEU A 217 11.50 12.19 -7.43
CA LEU A 217 12.13 11.43 -8.52
C LEU A 217 11.18 10.40 -9.17
N LYS A 218 9.98 10.17 -8.62
CA LYS A 218 8.94 9.33 -9.22
C LYS A 218 7.94 10.12 -10.06
N VAL A 219 8.05 11.44 -10.09
CA VAL A 219 7.09 12.31 -10.77
C VAL A 219 7.40 12.38 -12.27
N TRP A 220 6.45 11.94 -13.07
CA TRP A 220 6.46 12.20 -14.51
C TRP A 220 6.17 13.69 -14.77
N PRO A 221 6.81 14.35 -15.76
CA PRO A 221 6.66 15.79 -15.99
C PRO A 221 5.19 16.24 -16.09
N HIS A 222 4.83 17.30 -15.38
CA HIS A 222 3.45 17.80 -15.30
C HIS A 222 2.91 18.22 -16.66
N GLU A 223 3.77 18.79 -17.53
CA GLU A 223 3.44 19.17 -18.90
C GLU A 223 2.99 17.97 -19.73
N ARG A 224 3.57 16.80 -19.47
CA ARG A 224 3.23 15.57 -20.18
C ARG A 224 1.89 15.00 -19.69
N PHE A 225 1.54 15.17 -18.41
CA PHE A 225 0.21 14.87 -17.92
C PHE A 225 -0.85 15.76 -18.58
N ALA A 226 -0.57 17.04 -18.76
CA ALA A 226 -1.47 17.96 -19.46
C ALA A 226 -1.66 17.56 -20.94
N GLN A 227 -0.56 17.27 -21.65
CA GLN A 227 -0.63 16.78 -23.03
C GLN A 227 -1.40 15.45 -23.15
N LEU A 228 -1.20 14.53 -22.21
CA LEU A 228 -1.92 13.26 -22.15
C LEU A 228 -3.43 13.50 -21.94
N ALA A 229 -3.80 14.41 -21.03
CA ALA A 229 -5.19 14.77 -20.74
C ALA A 229 -5.91 15.26 -22.01
N ASP A 230 -5.29 16.22 -22.71
CA ASP A 230 -5.84 16.77 -23.96
C ASP A 230 -6.01 15.70 -25.02
N ARG A 231 -4.98 14.88 -25.26
CA ARG A 231 -5.04 13.81 -26.27
C ARG A 231 -6.10 12.75 -25.98
N LEU A 232 -6.30 12.39 -24.70
CA LEU A 232 -7.34 11.46 -24.31
C LEU A 232 -8.74 12.07 -24.52
N ALA A 233 -8.93 13.33 -24.17
CA ALA A 233 -10.20 14.05 -24.38
C ALA A 233 -10.51 14.28 -25.87
N ASP A 234 -9.49 14.50 -26.71
CA ASP A 234 -9.65 14.65 -28.16
C ASP A 234 -10.04 13.32 -28.84
N ARG A 235 -9.60 12.16 -28.30
CA ARG A 235 -9.85 10.85 -28.90
C ARG A 235 -11.11 10.15 -28.37
N PHE A 236 -11.42 10.32 -27.08
CA PHE A 236 -12.47 9.58 -26.39
C PHE A 236 -13.52 10.53 -25.80
N VAL A 237 -14.78 10.09 -25.78
CA VAL A 237 -15.83 10.79 -25.04
C VAL A 237 -15.59 10.51 -23.55
N CYS A 238 -14.69 11.29 -22.94
CA CYS A 238 -14.29 11.10 -21.55
C CYS A 238 -14.19 12.42 -20.77
N ARG A 239 -14.24 12.32 -19.45
CA ARG A 239 -13.96 13.42 -18.53
C ARG A 239 -12.68 13.09 -17.77
N ILE A 240 -11.76 14.03 -17.77
CA ILE A 240 -10.49 13.91 -17.07
C ILE A 240 -10.65 14.42 -15.65
N LEU A 241 -10.24 13.58 -14.67
CA LEU A 241 -10.14 13.92 -13.27
C LEU A 241 -8.66 14.02 -12.89
N LEU A 242 -8.27 15.02 -12.13
CA LEU A 242 -6.92 15.16 -11.58
C LEU A 242 -6.93 14.85 -10.09
N GLY A 243 -6.36 13.69 -9.74
CA GLY A 243 -6.27 13.16 -8.39
C GLY A 243 -5.08 13.68 -7.61
N GLY A 244 -5.07 13.38 -6.31
CA GLY A 244 -4.02 13.72 -5.36
C GLY A 244 -4.54 13.81 -3.94
N ASP A 245 -3.62 13.82 -2.95
CA ASP A 245 -3.97 14.23 -1.59
C ASP A 245 -4.03 15.77 -1.50
N GLN A 246 -4.32 16.30 -0.31
CA GLN A 246 -4.39 17.75 -0.09
C GLN A 246 -3.07 18.47 -0.40
N ARG A 247 -1.92 17.82 -0.22
CA ARG A 247 -0.60 18.40 -0.49
C ARG A 247 -0.28 18.43 -1.98
N GLU A 248 -0.89 17.52 -2.74
CA GLU A 248 -0.73 17.39 -4.19
C GLU A 248 -1.73 18.26 -4.98
N ARG A 249 -2.66 18.94 -4.29
CA ARG A 249 -3.70 19.76 -4.92
C ARG A 249 -3.11 20.84 -5.83
N GLU A 250 -2.08 21.55 -5.37
CA GLU A 250 -1.43 22.59 -6.17
C GLU A 250 -0.82 22.01 -7.46
N VAL A 251 -0.22 20.83 -7.39
CA VAL A 251 0.31 20.12 -8.56
C VAL A 251 -0.81 19.79 -9.54
N ALA A 252 -1.94 19.28 -9.07
CA ALA A 252 -3.10 18.99 -9.90
C ALA A 252 -3.65 20.27 -10.58
N GLU A 253 -3.73 21.38 -9.84
CA GLU A 253 -4.16 22.67 -10.38
C GLU A 253 -3.16 23.24 -11.41
N GLN A 254 -1.86 23.04 -11.21
CA GLN A 254 -0.83 23.42 -12.19
C GLN A 254 -0.99 22.63 -13.50
N VAL A 255 -1.26 21.32 -13.43
CA VAL A 255 -1.56 20.51 -14.61
C VAL A 255 -2.84 21.02 -15.27
N ALA A 256 -3.92 21.27 -14.51
CA ALA A 256 -5.18 21.75 -15.04
C ALA A 256 -5.03 23.06 -15.85
N ARG A 257 -4.23 24.01 -15.35
CA ARG A 257 -3.95 25.29 -16.05
C ARG A 257 -3.24 25.12 -17.39
N LYS A 258 -2.57 23.98 -17.63
CA LYS A 258 -1.84 23.68 -18.87
C LYS A 258 -2.65 22.87 -19.87
N THR A 259 -3.88 22.46 -19.53
CA THR A 259 -4.76 21.68 -20.40
C THR A 259 -5.76 22.54 -21.12
N ARG A 260 -6.21 22.07 -22.29
CA ARG A 260 -7.36 22.62 -23.05
C ARG A 260 -8.69 21.97 -22.67
N CYS A 261 -8.64 20.70 -22.22
CA CYS A 261 -9.82 19.85 -21.99
C CYS A 261 -10.58 20.16 -20.69
N ALA A 262 -10.15 21.18 -19.91
CA ALA A 262 -10.78 21.60 -18.65
C ALA A 262 -11.05 20.41 -17.68
N PRO A 263 -10.03 19.76 -17.16
CA PRO A 263 -10.18 18.64 -16.24
C PRO A 263 -10.74 19.08 -14.90
N ILE A 264 -11.40 18.16 -14.18
CA ILE A 264 -11.91 18.41 -12.84
C ILE A 264 -10.85 18.04 -11.82
N VAL A 265 -10.43 19.00 -10.99
CA VAL A 265 -9.48 18.76 -9.90
C VAL A 265 -10.21 18.16 -8.70
N VAL A 266 -9.90 16.90 -8.38
CA VAL A 266 -10.44 16.17 -7.23
C VAL A 266 -9.41 15.95 -6.12
N ALA A 267 -8.18 16.45 -6.30
CA ALA A 267 -7.12 16.38 -5.32
C ALA A 267 -7.55 17.02 -3.98
N GLY A 268 -7.38 16.28 -2.87
CA GLY A 268 -7.74 16.71 -1.53
C GLY A 268 -9.24 16.77 -1.23
N LYS A 269 -10.11 16.34 -2.17
CA LYS A 269 -11.57 16.43 -2.00
C LYS A 269 -12.15 15.27 -1.20
N PHE A 270 -11.55 14.10 -1.28
CA PHE A 270 -12.09 12.85 -0.77
C PHE A 270 -11.22 12.24 0.33
N SER A 271 -11.85 11.55 1.27
CA SER A 271 -11.15 10.62 2.16
C SER A 271 -10.53 9.47 1.34
N LEU A 272 -9.67 8.67 1.96
CA LEU A 272 -9.04 7.54 1.28
C LEU A 272 -10.07 6.54 0.72
N LEU A 273 -11.12 6.21 1.50
CA LEU A 273 -12.14 5.26 1.05
C LEU A 273 -13.11 5.88 0.03
N GLN A 274 -13.42 7.16 0.14
CA GLN A 274 -14.16 7.89 -0.89
C GLN A 274 -13.36 7.97 -2.19
N PHE A 275 -12.04 8.19 -2.12
CA PHE A 275 -11.17 8.13 -3.29
C PHE A 275 -11.16 6.72 -3.91
N ALA A 276 -11.15 5.66 -3.09
CA ALA A 276 -11.27 4.30 -3.57
C ALA A 276 -12.63 4.05 -4.26
N ALA A 277 -13.73 4.59 -3.72
CA ALA A 277 -15.05 4.52 -4.34
C ALA A 277 -15.10 5.29 -5.67
N LEU A 278 -14.47 6.48 -5.74
CA LEU A 278 -14.38 7.26 -6.98
C LEU A 278 -13.58 6.53 -8.05
N VAL A 279 -12.40 6.03 -7.71
CA VAL A 279 -11.53 5.37 -8.68
C VAL A 279 -12.14 4.07 -9.19
N LYS A 280 -12.92 3.36 -8.38
CA LYS A 280 -13.74 2.21 -8.80
C LYS A 280 -14.73 2.59 -9.93
N ARG A 281 -15.19 3.83 -9.98
CA ARG A 281 -16.09 4.36 -11.03
C ARG A 281 -15.33 4.82 -12.29
N CYS A 282 -13.99 4.93 -12.23
CA CYS A 282 -13.20 5.33 -13.39
C CYS A 282 -13.00 4.16 -14.38
N ALA A 283 -13.00 4.49 -15.65
CA ALA A 283 -12.66 3.57 -16.74
C ALA A 283 -11.14 3.32 -16.81
N LEU A 284 -10.35 4.29 -16.36
CA LEU A 284 -8.90 4.22 -16.37
C LEU A 284 -8.30 5.09 -15.27
N PHE A 285 -7.23 4.59 -14.67
CA PHE A 285 -6.31 5.34 -13.83
C PHE A 285 -4.94 5.42 -14.54
N VAL A 286 -4.36 6.60 -14.61
CA VAL A 286 -2.98 6.81 -15.07
C VAL A 286 -2.21 7.59 -14.00
N GLY A 287 -1.07 7.09 -13.56
CA GLY A 287 -0.30 7.82 -12.55
C GLY A 287 1.05 7.21 -12.23
N ASN A 288 1.78 7.94 -11.42
CA ASN A 288 3.10 7.55 -10.93
C ASN A 288 3.00 6.38 -9.92
N ASP A 289 4.10 5.62 -9.76
CA ASP A 289 4.23 4.62 -8.71
C ASP A 289 3.98 5.24 -7.32
N GLY A 290 2.87 4.86 -6.69
CA GLY A 290 2.44 5.39 -5.42
C GLY A 290 1.19 4.74 -4.85
N GLY A 291 0.72 5.23 -3.69
CA GLY A 291 -0.43 4.67 -2.99
C GLY A 291 -1.72 4.69 -3.82
N ALA A 292 -1.98 5.76 -4.58
CA ALA A 292 -3.16 5.90 -5.42
C ALA A 292 -3.22 4.83 -6.54
N MET A 293 -2.07 4.51 -7.15
CA MET A 293 -1.96 3.43 -8.14
C MET A 293 -2.36 2.08 -7.53
N HIS A 294 -1.89 1.78 -6.32
CA HIS A 294 -2.24 0.54 -5.63
C HIS A 294 -3.73 0.49 -5.26
N ILE A 295 -4.31 1.62 -4.84
CA ILE A 295 -5.75 1.74 -4.59
C ILE A 295 -6.53 1.44 -5.87
N ALA A 296 -6.17 2.07 -6.99
CA ALA A 296 -6.83 1.84 -8.27
C ALA A 296 -6.80 0.37 -8.70
N ALA A 297 -5.63 -0.25 -8.65
CA ALA A 297 -5.47 -1.67 -8.98
C ALA A 297 -6.28 -2.58 -8.04
N THR A 298 -6.31 -2.27 -6.73
CA THR A 298 -7.09 -3.01 -5.73
C THR A 298 -8.59 -2.91 -5.99
N MET A 299 -9.07 -1.74 -6.43
CA MET A 299 -10.49 -1.53 -6.75
C MET A 299 -10.90 -2.11 -8.12
N GLY A 300 -9.96 -2.75 -8.83
CA GLY A 300 -10.22 -3.38 -10.14
C GLY A 300 -10.22 -2.40 -11.31
N THR A 301 -9.92 -1.13 -11.08
CA THR A 301 -9.82 -0.13 -12.14
C THR A 301 -8.61 -0.45 -13.04
N PRO A 302 -8.74 -0.39 -14.38
CA PRO A 302 -7.61 -0.49 -15.29
C PRO A 302 -6.56 0.58 -14.97
N VAL A 303 -5.27 0.17 -14.91
CA VAL A 303 -4.17 1.05 -14.49
C VAL A 303 -3.10 1.14 -15.56
N VAL A 304 -2.69 2.37 -15.92
CA VAL A 304 -1.41 2.64 -16.56
C VAL A 304 -0.48 3.24 -15.51
N ALA A 305 0.52 2.48 -15.10
CA ALA A 305 1.44 2.84 -14.03
C ALA A 305 2.77 3.31 -14.61
N ILE A 306 3.20 4.51 -14.21
CA ILE A 306 4.46 5.13 -14.66
C ILE A 306 5.51 4.91 -13.59
N PHE A 307 6.54 4.13 -13.93
CA PHE A 307 7.62 3.75 -13.03
C PHE A 307 8.93 4.44 -13.41
N GLY A 308 9.58 5.00 -12.41
CA GLY A 308 10.89 5.60 -12.51
C GLY A 308 11.96 4.82 -11.74
N PRO A 309 12.38 5.29 -10.55
CA PRO A 309 13.51 4.71 -9.82
C PRO A 309 13.22 3.40 -9.09
N THR A 310 11.98 2.94 -9.07
CA THR A 310 11.55 1.73 -8.36
C THR A 310 11.29 0.57 -9.32
N TYR A 311 11.37 -0.66 -8.79
CA TYR A 311 11.20 -1.87 -9.60
C TYR A 311 9.73 -2.29 -9.69
N PRO A 312 9.15 -2.37 -10.91
CA PRO A 312 7.78 -2.82 -11.11
C PRO A 312 7.52 -4.25 -10.60
N GLN A 313 8.50 -5.13 -10.69
CA GLN A 313 8.42 -6.51 -10.19
C GLN A 313 8.09 -6.53 -8.69
N ARG A 314 8.65 -5.59 -7.94
CA ARG A 314 8.46 -5.48 -6.49
C ARG A 314 7.23 -4.66 -6.09
N TRP A 315 6.93 -3.60 -6.83
CA TRP A 315 5.94 -2.59 -6.45
C TRP A 315 4.86 -2.38 -7.49
N GLY A 316 4.77 -3.22 -8.51
CA GLY A 316 3.76 -3.07 -9.56
C GLY A 316 2.32 -3.17 -9.03
N PRO A 317 1.35 -2.69 -9.81
CA PRO A 317 -0.06 -2.81 -9.46
C PRO A 317 -0.48 -4.28 -9.37
N ARG A 318 -1.30 -4.62 -8.36
CA ARG A 318 -1.84 -5.97 -8.17
C ARG A 318 -3.35 -5.89 -7.87
N GLY A 319 -4.15 -6.55 -8.66
CA GLY A 319 -5.62 -6.56 -8.57
C GLY A 319 -6.25 -6.56 -9.95
N GLY A 320 -6.60 -5.38 -10.46
CA GLY A 320 -7.18 -5.19 -11.78
C GLY A 320 -6.18 -5.26 -12.94
N PRO A 321 -6.67 -5.06 -14.19
CA PRO A 321 -5.82 -4.97 -15.38
C PRO A 321 -4.80 -3.84 -15.25
N ALA A 322 -3.55 -4.09 -15.63
CA ALA A 322 -2.52 -3.08 -15.52
C ALA A 322 -1.50 -3.13 -16.66
N GLN A 323 -1.04 -1.96 -17.07
CA GLN A 323 0.12 -1.80 -17.96
C GLN A 323 1.14 -0.90 -17.27
N VAL A 324 2.39 -1.35 -17.23
CA VAL A 324 3.49 -0.62 -16.62
C VAL A 324 4.37 -0.01 -17.70
N ILE A 325 4.66 1.29 -17.57
CA ILE A 325 5.65 2.00 -18.39
C ILE A 325 6.89 2.20 -17.55
N TYR A 326 7.99 1.60 -17.98
CA TYR A 326 9.25 1.57 -17.25
C TYR A 326 10.45 1.49 -18.20
N LYS A 327 11.44 2.36 -18.03
CA LYS A 327 12.61 2.41 -18.90
C LYS A 327 13.72 1.43 -18.52
N GLY A 328 13.76 0.97 -17.28
CA GLY A 328 14.73 -0.04 -16.85
C GLY A 328 16.19 0.40 -16.99
N LEU A 329 16.48 1.66 -16.68
CA LEU A 329 17.85 2.17 -16.76
C LEU A 329 18.77 1.48 -15.73
N ASP A 330 20.06 1.41 -16.01
CA ASP A 330 21.08 0.73 -15.18
C ASP A 330 21.28 1.37 -13.79
N CYS A 331 20.80 2.62 -13.58
CA CYS A 331 20.78 3.24 -12.27
C CYS A 331 19.72 2.56 -11.39
N ARG A 332 20.17 1.74 -10.46
CA ARG A 332 19.33 1.07 -9.47
C ARG A 332 18.69 2.09 -8.54
N ALA A 333 17.55 1.69 -7.96
CA ALA A 333 16.70 2.49 -7.06
C ALA A 333 17.39 3.73 -6.48
N CYS A 334 17.00 4.91 -6.96
CA CYS A 334 17.63 6.16 -6.55
C CYS A 334 17.28 6.49 -5.10
N TYR A 335 18.31 6.55 -4.25
CA TYR A 335 18.20 7.06 -2.88
C TYR A 335 18.77 8.49 -2.77
N HIS A 336 19.15 9.09 -3.89
CA HIS A 336 19.66 10.45 -3.95
C HIS A 336 18.49 11.45 -3.89
N PRO A 337 18.69 12.64 -3.32
CA PRO A 337 17.68 13.70 -3.30
C PRO A 337 17.38 14.23 -4.70
N THR A 338 18.34 14.15 -5.63
CA THR A 338 18.25 14.58 -7.01
C THR A 338 18.69 13.46 -7.96
N CYS A 339 18.16 13.45 -9.18
CA CYS A 339 18.58 12.50 -10.19
C CYS A 339 19.99 12.82 -10.72
N LEU A 340 20.89 11.84 -10.65
CA LEU A 340 22.27 12.01 -11.16
C LEU A 340 22.34 12.10 -12.69
N ARG A 341 21.29 11.71 -13.41
CA ARG A 341 21.17 11.78 -14.87
C ARG A 341 20.57 13.09 -15.36
N GLY A 342 20.10 13.96 -14.46
CA GLY A 342 19.47 15.24 -14.82
C GLY A 342 18.32 15.06 -15.82
N ASP A 343 18.42 15.74 -16.97
CA ASP A 343 17.39 15.72 -18.02
C ASP A 343 17.28 14.37 -18.75
N ASP A 344 18.27 13.48 -18.63
CA ASP A 344 18.23 12.12 -19.15
C ASP A 344 17.69 11.10 -18.11
N SER A 345 16.89 11.56 -17.17
CA SER A 345 16.30 10.71 -16.14
C SER A 345 15.28 9.72 -16.74
N CYS A 346 15.06 8.60 -16.02
CA CYS A 346 14.08 7.59 -16.43
C CYS A 346 12.68 8.18 -16.65
N MET A 347 12.27 9.17 -15.83
CA MET A 347 10.97 9.84 -15.97
C MET A 347 10.94 10.78 -17.18
N GLN A 348 12.06 11.43 -17.52
CA GLN A 348 12.17 12.28 -18.70
C GLN A 348 12.20 11.47 -20.01
N GLN A 349 12.68 10.24 -19.99
CA GLN A 349 12.69 9.36 -21.16
C GLN A 349 11.33 8.76 -21.51
N ILE A 350 10.34 8.77 -20.59
CA ILE A 350 8.99 8.27 -20.88
C ILE A 350 8.23 9.31 -21.70
N ALA A 351 7.99 8.98 -22.96
CA ALA A 351 7.28 9.87 -23.89
C ALA A 351 5.76 9.83 -23.65
N VAL A 352 5.06 10.93 -24.03
CA VAL A 352 3.60 11.00 -23.97
C VAL A 352 2.95 9.93 -24.86
N ASP A 353 3.55 9.65 -26.05
CA ASP A 353 3.04 8.64 -26.97
C ASP A 353 2.97 7.23 -26.38
N GLU A 354 3.95 6.87 -25.57
CA GLU A 354 3.98 5.55 -24.89
C GLU A 354 2.84 5.41 -23.89
N VAL A 355 2.65 6.46 -23.06
CA VAL A 355 1.58 6.48 -22.05
C VAL A 355 0.21 6.57 -22.72
N PHE A 356 0.06 7.41 -23.75
CA PHE A 356 -1.17 7.56 -24.53
C PHE A 356 -1.57 6.25 -25.23
N THR A 357 -0.61 5.56 -25.85
CA THR A 357 -0.88 4.27 -26.51
C THR A 357 -1.34 3.22 -25.51
N ALA A 358 -0.69 3.16 -24.33
CA ALA A 358 -1.09 2.27 -23.25
C ALA A 358 -2.50 2.59 -22.73
N ALA A 359 -2.78 3.87 -22.48
CA ALA A 359 -4.08 4.35 -22.01
C ALA A 359 -5.19 4.07 -23.01
N SER A 360 -4.96 4.34 -24.30
CA SER A 360 -5.92 4.08 -25.37
C SER A 360 -6.29 2.58 -25.47
N ARG A 361 -5.29 1.71 -25.45
CA ARG A 361 -5.52 0.25 -25.46
C ARG A 361 -6.36 -0.23 -24.28
N MET A 362 -6.17 0.37 -23.09
CA MET A 362 -6.94 0.02 -21.91
C MET A 362 -8.38 0.51 -22.01
N LEU A 363 -8.61 1.74 -22.51
CA LEU A 363 -9.94 2.29 -22.71
C LEU A 363 -10.74 1.54 -23.80
N GLU A 364 -10.09 1.16 -24.89
CA GLU A 364 -10.71 0.38 -25.99
C GLU A 364 -11.17 -1.03 -25.55
N ARG A 365 -10.54 -1.59 -24.53
CA ARG A 365 -10.89 -2.91 -23.94
C ARG A 365 -11.93 -2.81 -22.82
N THR A 366 -12.18 -1.60 -22.32
CA THR A 366 -13.16 -1.41 -21.25
C THR A 366 -14.55 -1.42 -21.89
N PRO A 367 -15.41 -2.43 -21.63
CA PRO A 367 -16.77 -2.43 -22.15
C PRO A 367 -17.49 -1.16 -21.66
N ALA A 368 -18.31 -0.56 -22.53
CA ALA A 368 -19.22 0.48 -22.08
C ALA A 368 -20.00 -0.07 -20.88
N ARG A 369 -19.88 0.58 -19.72
CA ARG A 369 -20.62 0.14 -18.54
C ARG A 369 -22.11 0.35 -18.81
N THR A 370 -22.80 -0.73 -19.14
CA THR A 370 -24.26 -0.77 -19.00
C THR A 370 -24.54 -0.82 -17.49
N GLU A 371 -25.23 0.19 -17.00
CA GLU A 371 -25.74 0.20 -15.63
C GLU A 371 -26.69 -1.00 -15.46
N THR A 372 -26.32 -1.92 -14.55
CA THR A 372 -27.22 -2.91 -13.98
C THR A 372 -27.66 -2.46 -12.61
#